data_c2c6d4e961ca63ce64c05ed142ada9e7
#
_entry.id   c2c6d4e961ca63ce64c05ed142ada9e7
#
_cell.length_a   1.000
_cell.length_b   1.000
_cell.length_c   1.000
_cell.angle_alpha   90.00
_cell.angle_beta   90.00
_cell.angle_gamma   90.00
#
_symmetry.space_group_name_H-M   'P 1'
#
loop_
_entity.id
_entity.type
_entity.pdbx_description
1 polymer ?
#
loop_
_entity_poly.entity_id
_entity_poly.type
_entity_poly.pdbx_seq_one_letter_code
_entity_poly.pdbx_strand_id
1 'polypeptide(L)'
;MTDTLTSPAPTAASGALHRAMQPRQLVMMSLGGAIGAGLFVGSGAGIAVAGPAVLISFLVAAVLVVFVMRMMGEMAAANPASGAFSVHTENALGPVAGQTIGWLYWIQVVIVIAAEATGAAAITAAALPDVPQWASALFYMVVLTGVNLVGVKRFGEVEFWFAAIKIVAIVAFLGVGTAMICGWIPTFESTGFANLTAHGGFAPTGLAGIAAGLLIVVFAFGGTEIIAIAAAETSDPKRNVGRAVRTLVWRILVFYIGSVLVMVTVLPWTSEDLASGPFVAVLQAGAVPGAAAVMTVIVVVALLSSLNAMLFSASRMIFSLSRRGSASPVFGRISANGVPRNAVLASVTFGFVTVALNYVYPDRVLPLLLNAVGSTILVLWTFVTVSHLVLRRRARRDGTEDALPLKMWGFPYLSYATLGLLAAIAILALFDTAARAQLVATGVLTAAIAGTALLLHRRRRGSTVQ
;
A
#
# COMPACT_ATOMS: atom_id res chain seq x y z
N MET A 1 9.80 -11.86 -61.66
CA MET A 1 8.70 -12.28 -60.80
C MET A 1 9.35 -12.69 -59.49
N THR A 2 9.45 -11.81 -58.54
CA THR A 2 10.02 -12.03 -57.19
C THR A 2 8.86 -11.95 -56.19
N ASP A 3 8.44 -13.14 -55.72
CA ASP A 3 7.45 -13.25 -54.67
C ASP A 3 8.00 -12.75 -53.35
N THR A 4 7.53 -11.59 -52.91
CA THR A 4 7.74 -11.07 -51.56
C THR A 4 6.80 -11.80 -50.61
N LEU A 5 7.33 -12.84 -49.91
CA LEU A 5 6.67 -13.48 -48.79
C LEU A 5 6.54 -12.46 -47.64
N THR A 6 5.37 -11.88 -47.51
CA THR A 6 4.95 -11.09 -46.35
C THR A 6 4.83 -12.06 -45.15
N SER A 7 5.80 -11.98 -44.25
CA SER A 7 5.73 -12.67 -42.95
C SER A 7 4.48 -12.18 -42.20
N PRO A 8 3.59 -13.06 -41.74
CA PRO A 8 2.43 -12.62 -40.96
C PRO A 8 2.91 -12.01 -39.66
N ALA A 9 2.38 -10.83 -39.34
CA ALA A 9 2.60 -10.16 -38.05
C ALA A 9 2.27 -11.13 -36.91
N PRO A 10 3.06 -11.17 -35.80
CA PRO A 10 2.80 -12.07 -34.71
C PRO A 10 1.41 -11.76 -34.13
N THR A 11 0.49 -12.72 -34.30
CA THR A 11 -0.81 -12.71 -33.63
C THR A 11 -0.58 -12.56 -32.14
N ALA A 12 -1.03 -11.45 -31.56
CA ALA A 12 -0.99 -11.19 -30.13
C ALA A 12 -1.59 -12.39 -29.40
N ALA A 13 -0.81 -13.07 -28.57
CA ALA A 13 -1.25 -14.22 -27.82
C ALA A 13 -2.48 -13.82 -27.01
N SER A 14 -3.65 -14.35 -27.39
CA SER A 14 -4.93 -14.08 -26.76
C SER A 14 -4.86 -14.54 -25.30
N GLY A 15 -4.63 -13.60 -24.36
CA GLY A 15 -4.56 -13.91 -22.93
C GLY A 15 -3.47 -13.20 -22.12
N ALA A 16 -2.70 -12.29 -22.70
CA ALA A 16 -1.73 -11.45 -21.98
C ALA A 16 -2.33 -10.08 -21.63
N LEU A 17 -1.98 -9.54 -20.46
CA LEU A 17 -2.33 -8.16 -20.09
C LEU A 17 -1.63 -7.18 -21.04
N HIS A 18 -2.32 -6.10 -21.40
CA HIS A 18 -1.74 -5.09 -22.28
C HIS A 18 -0.65 -4.28 -21.57
N ARG A 19 0.55 -4.20 -22.16
CA ARG A 19 1.66 -3.33 -21.69
C ARG A 19 1.41 -1.88 -22.12
N ALA A 20 0.33 -1.29 -21.63
CA ALA A 20 -0.13 0.05 -22.04
C ALA A 20 0.26 1.16 -21.06
N MET A 21 0.83 0.82 -19.90
CA MET A 21 1.20 1.79 -18.86
C MET A 21 2.52 2.50 -19.23
N GLN A 22 2.48 3.85 -19.16
CA GLN A 22 3.67 4.66 -19.40
C GLN A 22 4.57 4.71 -18.14
N PRO A 23 5.89 4.91 -18.29
CA PRO A 23 6.81 5.02 -17.14
C PRO A 23 6.41 6.10 -16.13
N ARG A 24 5.88 7.24 -16.59
CA ARG A 24 5.39 8.32 -15.70
C ARG A 24 4.20 7.88 -14.86
N GLN A 25 3.29 7.08 -15.42
CA GLN A 25 2.13 6.56 -14.71
C GLN A 25 2.54 5.54 -13.64
N LEU A 26 3.50 4.65 -13.92
CA LEU A 26 4.05 3.72 -12.91
C LEU A 26 4.67 4.49 -11.74
N VAL A 27 5.47 5.51 -12.03
CA VAL A 27 6.12 6.34 -11.00
C VAL A 27 5.07 7.04 -10.14
N MET A 28 4.03 7.63 -10.74
CA MET A 28 2.95 8.30 -10.01
C MET A 28 2.07 7.30 -9.24
N MET A 29 1.76 6.14 -9.81
CA MET A 29 1.04 5.07 -9.14
C MET A 29 1.78 4.53 -7.91
N SER A 30 3.12 4.49 -7.97
CA SER A 30 3.94 4.10 -6.84
C SER A 30 3.87 5.09 -5.67
N LEU A 31 3.53 6.34 -5.96
CA LEU A 31 3.25 7.37 -4.96
C LEU A 31 1.80 7.32 -4.50
N GLY A 32 0.89 7.24 -5.47
CA GLY A 32 -0.55 7.24 -5.22
C GLY A 32 -1.00 6.09 -4.34
N GLY A 33 -0.50 4.88 -4.60
CA GLY A 33 -0.84 3.70 -3.83
C GLY A 33 -0.31 3.70 -2.39
N ALA A 34 0.84 4.32 -2.15
CA ALA A 34 1.43 4.39 -0.82
C ALA A 34 0.81 5.50 0.05
N ILE A 35 0.49 6.65 -0.55
CA ILE A 35 -0.05 7.82 0.15
C ILE A 35 -1.58 7.72 0.21
N GLY A 36 -2.11 7.10 1.25
CA GLY A 36 -3.53 6.88 1.52
C GLY A 36 -3.89 7.18 2.98
N ALA A 37 -4.90 6.48 3.51
CA ALA A 37 -5.36 6.60 4.89
C ALA A 37 -4.23 6.46 5.92
N GLY A 38 -3.23 5.63 5.64
CA GLY A 38 -2.10 5.43 6.54
C GLY A 38 -1.32 6.70 6.87
N LEU A 39 -1.08 7.59 5.88
CA LEU A 39 -0.41 8.87 6.13
C LEU A 39 -1.40 9.93 6.62
N PHE A 40 -2.56 10.08 5.97
CA PHE A 40 -3.46 11.19 6.25
C PHE A 40 -4.25 11.03 7.56
N VAL A 41 -4.51 9.80 7.98
CA VAL A 41 -5.27 9.47 9.20
C VAL A 41 -4.40 8.71 10.20
N GLY A 42 -3.70 7.67 9.77
CA GLY A 42 -2.89 6.81 10.64
C GLY A 42 -1.73 7.53 11.33
N SER A 43 -1.20 8.62 10.75
CA SER A 43 -0.15 9.42 11.41
C SER A 43 -0.65 10.08 12.71
N GLY A 44 -1.92 10.53 12.76
CA GLY A 44 -2.52 11.07 13.97
C GLY A 44 -2.60 10.03 15.10
N ALA A 45 -3.06 8.81 14.79
CA ALA A 45 -3.09 7.71 15.75
C ALA A 45 -1.69 7.33 16.27
N GLY A 46 -0.69 7.33 15.39
CA GLY A 46 0.71 7.09 15.77
C GLY A 46 1.25 8.17 16.70
N ILE A 47 0.94 9.46 16.43
CA ILE A 47 1.32 10.58 17.27
C ILE A 47 0.66 10.48 18.65
N ALA A 48 -0.64 10.17 18.71
CA ALA A 48 -1.38 10.05 19.96
C ALA A 48 -0.79 8.98 20.92
N VAL A 49 -0.19 7.92 20.38
CA VAL A 49 0.38 6.81 21.17
C VAL A 49 1.85 7.07 21.55
N ALA A 50 2.66 7.58 20.63
CA ALA A 50 4.11 7.69 20.81
C ALA A 50 4.59 9.13 21.16
N GLY A 51 3.72 10.11 21.04
CA GLY A 51 4.10 11.51 21.13
C GLY A 51 5.09 11.89 20.00
N PRO A 52 5.98 12.86 20.23
CA PRO A 52 7.00 13.28 19.26
C PRO A 52 7.95 12.15 18.85
N ALA A 53 8.15 11.13 19.73
CA ALA A 53 8.97 9.95 19.43
C ALA A 53 8.39 9.05 18.33
N VAL A 54 7.17 9.31 17.85
CA VAL A 54 6.64 8.69 16.63
C VAL A 54 7.57 8.89 15.42
N LEU A 55 8.38 9.94 15.41
CA LEU A 55 9.42 10.16 14.39
C LEU A 55 10.42 9.00 14.33
N ILE A 56 10.78 8.40 15.48
CA ILE A 56 11.61 7.19 15.54
C ILE A 56 10.87 6.04 14.91
N SER A 57 9.57 5.85 15.23
CA SER A 57 8.73 4.81 14.64
C SER A 57 8.66 4.94 13.12
N PHE A 58 8.45 6.15 12.59
CA PHE A 58 8.47 6.40 11.14
C PHE A 58 9.83 6.14 10.52
N LEU A 59 10.93 6.50 11.17
CA LEU A 59 12.28 6.25 10.66
C LEU A 59 12.59 4.74 10.58
N VAL A 60 12.26 3.98 11.63
CA VAL A 60 12.45 2.52 11.66
C VAL A 60 11.59 1.85 10.60
N ALA A 61 10.32 2.21 10.49
CA ALA A 61 9.42 1.69 9.47
C ALA A 61 9.90 2.05 8.04
N ALA A 62 10.39 3.27 7.83
CA ALA A 62 10.93 3.72 6.55
C ALA A 62 12.15 2.90 6.12
N VAL A 63 13.09 2.63 7.04
CA VAL A 63 14.25 1.75 6.77
C VAL A 63 13.78 0.34 6.37
N LEU A 64 12.84 -0.22 7.11
CA LEU A 64 12.25 -1.53 6.82
C LEU A 64 11.63 -1.57 5.42
N VAL A 65 10.78 -0.59 5.10
CA VAL A 65 10.13 -0.48 3.79
C VAL A 65 11.15 -0.36 2.66
N VAL A 66 12.17 0.47 2.83
CA VAL A 66 13.23 0.64 1.81
C VAL A 66 13.92 -0.70 1.53
N PHE A 67 14.23 -1.48 2.56
CA PHE A 67 14.87 -2.79 2.39
C PHE A 67 13.93 -3.78 1.69
N VAL A 68 12.67 -3.88 2.14
CA VAL A 68 11.68 -4.79 1.53
C VAL A 68 11.41 -4.40 0.07
N MET A 69 11.23 -3.11 -0.22
CA MET A 69 10.98 -2.63 -1.58
C MET A 69 12.20 -2.83 -2.49
N ARG A 70 13.41 -2.72 -1.96
CA ARG A 70 14.63 -3.00 -2.72
C ARG A 70 14.73 -4.49 -3.08
N MET A 71 14.42 -5.39 -2.14
CA MET A 71 14.36 -6.84 -2.37
C MET A 71 13.27 -7.21 -3.37
N MET A 72 12.08 -6.64 -3.21
CA MET A 72 10.96 -6.84 -4.13
C MET A 72 11.29 -6.30 -5.52
N GLY A 73 11.93 -5.13 -5.60
CA GLY A 73 12.37 -4.52 -6.84
C GLY A 73 13.42 -5.36 -7.57
N GLU A 74 14.35 -6.00 -6.85
CA GLU A 74 15.32 -6.94 -7.43
C GLU A 74 14.63 -8.11 -8.10
N MET A 75 13.70 -8.76 -7.38
CA MET A 75 12.94 -9.90 -7.90
C MET A 75 12.05 -9.51 -9.10
N ALA A 76 11.35 -8.36 -9.01
CA ALA A 76 10.47 -7.88 -10.07
C ALA A 76 11.24 -7.41 -11.32
N ALA A 77 12.42 -6.83 -11.16
CA ALA A 77 13.28 -6.46 -12.28
C ALA A 77 13.90 -7.68 -12.98
N ALA A 78 14.23 -8.73 -12.22
CA ALA A 78 14.75 -9.98 -12.76
C ALA A 78 13.68 -10.77 -13.51
N ASN A 79 12.47 -10.87 -12.95
CA ASN A 79 11.35 -11.64 -13.52
C ASN A 79 10.02 -10.88 -13.34
N PRO A 80 9.68 -9.95 -14.24
CA PRO A 80 8.42 -9.20 -14.17
C PRO A 80 7.19 -10.12 -14.33
N ALA A 81 6.29 -10.10 -13.34
CA ALA A 81 5.08 -10.91 -13.35
C ALA A 81 3.88 -10.16 -12.75
N SER A 82 2.67 -10.33 -13.30
CA SER A 82 1.44 -9.67 -12.83
C SER A 82 1.06 -10.04 -11.39
N GLY A 83 1.48 -11.21 -10.91
CA GLY A 83 1.35 -11.62 -9.51
C GLY A 83 2.55 -11.24 -8.64
N ALA A 84 3.54 -10.54 -9.20
CA ALA A 84 4.73 -10.03 -8.52
C ALA A 84 5.29 -10.99 -7.44
N PHE A 85 5.31 -10.53 -6.19
CA PHE A 85 5.86 -11.28 -5.06
C PHE A 85 5.18 -12.65 -4.83
N SER A 86 3.90 -12.85 -5.19
CA SER A 86 3.25 -14.17 -5.11
C SER A 86 3.89 -15.17 -6.09
N VAL A 87 4.26 -14.72 -7.31
CA VAL A 87 4.99 -15.54 -8.29
C VAL A 87 6.42 -15.77 -7.83
N HIS A 88 7.08 -14.74 -7.31
CA HIS A 88 8.46 -14.89 -6.80
C HIS A 88 8.52 -15.83 -5.59
N THR A 89 7.52 -15.76 -4.70
CA THR A 89 7.39 -16.69 -3.57
C THR A 89 7.15 -18.12 -4.04
N GLU A 90 6.33 -18.32 -5.07
CA GLU A 90 6.13 -19.64 -5.69
C GLU A 90 7.43 -20.21 -6.26
N ASN A 91 8.18 -19.38 -6.99
CA ASN A 91 9.49 -19.76 -7.54
C ASN A 91 10.53 -20.07 -6.45
N ALA A 92 10.47 -19.38 -5.31
CA ALA A 92 11.40 -19.55 -4.20
C ALA A 92 11.05 -20.74 -3.30
N LEU A 93 9.78 -20.82 -2.86
CA LEU A 93 9.31 -21.66 -1.77
C LEU A 93 8.28 -22.72 -2.21
N GLY A 94 7.88 -22.70 -3.48
CA GLY A 94 6.93 -23.63 -4.04
C GLY A 94 5.49 -23.13 -4.11
N PRO A 95 4.60 -23.93 -4.78
CA PRO A 95 3.26 -23.48 -5.16
C PRO A 95 2.34 -23.18 -3.97
N VAL A 96 2.46 -23.91 -2.87
CA VAL A 96 1.65 -23.68 -1.68
C VAL A 96 1.95 -22.31 -1.08
N ALA A 97 3.23 -21.95 -0.96
CA ALA A 97 3.63 -20.65 -0.42
C ALA A 97 3.19 -19.48 -1.33
N GLY A 98 3.39 -19.62 -2.65
CA GLY A 98 2.95 -18.62 -3.64
C GLY A 98 1.43 -18.43 -3.65
N GLN A 99 0.66 -19.50 -3.54
CA GLN A 99 -0.79 -19.45 -3.42
C GLN A 99 -1.23 -18.80 -2.10
N THR A 100 -0.61 -19.16 -0.99
CA THR A 100 -0.94 -18.63 0.34
C THR A 100 -0.77 -17.12 0.37
N ILE A 101 0.39 -16.62 -0.06
CA ILE A 101 0.65 -15.19 0.00
C ILE A 101 -0.18 -14.40 -1.01
N GLY A 102 -0.49 -14.98 -2.16
CA GLY A 102 -1.35 -14.35 -3.16
C GLY A 102 -2.79 -14.16 -2.65
N TRP A 103 -3.39 -15.16 -2.03
CA TRP A 103 -4.71 -15.06 -1.42
C TRP A 103 -4.73 -14.14 -0.20
N LEU A 104 -3.73 -14.22 0.68
CA LEU A 104 -3.62 -13.34 1.84
C LEU A 104 -3.58 -11.87 1.41
N TYR A 105 -2.75 -11.54 0.42
CA TYR A 105 -2.66 -10.20 -0.13
C TYR A 105 -3.98 -9.75 -0.79
N TRP A 106 -4.63 -10.61 -1.58
CA TRP A 106 -5.90 -10.26 -2.20
C TRP A 106 -6.98 -9.94 -1.17
N ILE A 107 -7.11 -10.75 -0.11
CA ILE A 107 -8.05 -10.51 0.99
C ILE A 107 -7.72 -9.17 1.69
N GLN A 108 -6.45 -8.95 2.02
CA GLN A 108 -6.00 -7.70 2.62
C GLN A 108 -6.40 -6.49 1.78
N VAL A 109 -6.10 -6.50 0.48
CA VAL A 109 -6.35 -5.36 -0.39
C VAL A 109 -7.84 -5.12 -0.60
N VAL A 110 -8.66 -6.17 -0.65
CA VAL A 110 -10.13 -6.06 -0.71
C VAL A 110 -10.68 -5.36 0.54
N ILE A 111 -10.12 -5.64 1.71
CA ILE A 111 -10.50 -4.94 2.96
C ILE A 111 -10.02 -3.48 2.92
N VAL A 112 -8.81 -3.22 2.40
CA VAL A 112 -8.29 -1.85 2.25
C VAL A 112 -9.16 -1.03 1.30
N ILE A 113 -9.61 -1.59 0.17
CA ILE A 113 -10.54 -0.93 -0.77
C ILE A 113 -11.80 -0.45 -0.01
N ALA A 114 -12.36 -1.31 0.83
CA ALA A 114 -13.54 -0.98 1.63
C ALA A 114 -13.24 0.10 2.69
N ALA A 115 -12.06 0.03 3.33
CA ALA A 115 -11.61 1.01 4.32
C ALA A 115 -11.40 2.40 3.71
N GLU A 116 -10.75 2.48 2.55
CA GLU A 116 -10.52 3.75 1.83
C GLU A 116 -11.84 4.38 1.37
N ALA A 117 -12.78 3.58 0.83
CA ALA A 117 -14.10 4.06 0.44
C ALA A 117 -14.90 4.58 1.64
N THR A 118 -14.90 3.84 2.76
CA THR A 118 -15.60 4.22 3.99
C THR A 118 -14.96 5.46 4.62
N GLY A 119 -13.63 5.53 4.67
CA GLY A 119 -12.91 6.69 5.20
C GLY A 119 -13.17 7.96 4.39
N ALA A 120 -13.11 7.87 3.06
CA ALA A 120 -13.45 8.99 2.17
C ALA A 120 -14.89 9.45 2.38
N ALA A 121 -15.84 8.50 2.52
CA ALA A 121 -17.24 8.79 2.73
C ALA A 121 -17.51 9.42 4.12
N ALA A 122 -16.84 8.96 5.17
CA ALA A 122 -16.95 9.54 6.52
C ALA A 122 -16.47 11.01 6.54
N ILE A 123 -15.32 11.31 5.90
CA ILE A 123 -14.80 12.68 5.78
C ILE A 123 -15.76 13.55 4.95
N THR A 124 -16.34 12.99 3.89
CA THR A 124 -17.33 13.71 3.05
C THR A 124 -18.60 14.01 3.83
N ALA A 125 -19.14 13.05 4.60
CA ALA A 125 -20.34 13.25 5.43
C ALA A 125 -20.09 14.28 6.55
N ALA A 126 -18.89 14.33 7.12
CA ALA A 126 -18.53 15.36 8.10
C ALA A 126 -18.46 16.78 7.48
N ALA A 127 -18.03 16.88 6.21
CA ALA A 127 -17.96 18.15 5.47
C ALA A 127 -19.31 18.57 4.85
N LEU A 128 -20.15 17.60 4.50
CA LEU A 128 -21.48 17.76 3.87
C LEU A 128 -22.53 16.95 4.63
N PRO A 129 -23.05 17.44 5.78
CA PRO A 129 -23.94 16.67 6.65
C PRO A 129 -25.25 16.20 6.00
N ASP A 130 -25.69 16.87 4.94
CA ASP A 130 -26.90 16.49 4.18
C ASP A 130 -26.67 15.25 3.29
N VAL A 131 -25.41 14.83 3.07
CA VAL A 131 -25.08 13.68 2.25
C VAL A 131 -24.77 12.48 3.15
N PRO A 132 -25.61 11.44 3.16
CA PRO A 132 -25.36 10.30 4.03
C PRO A 132 -24.10 9.54 3.61
N GLN A 133 -23.33 9.06 4.60
CA GLN A 133 -22.04 8.38 4.39
C GLN A 133 -22.12 7.22 3.40
N TRP A 134 -23.17 6.38 3.48
CA TRP A 134 -23.34 5.25 2.57
C TRP A 134 -23.52 5.68 1.10
N ALA A 135 -24.17 6.81 0.85
CA ALA A 135 -24.39 7.32 -0.52
C ALA A 135 -23.07 7.79 -1.15
N SER A 136 -22.23 8.50 -0.39
CA SER A 136 -20.87 8.86 -0.81
C SER A 136 -20.02 7.62 -1.06
N ALA A 137 -20.04 6.62 -0.15
CA ALA A 137 -19.32 5.37 -0.33
C ALA A 137 -19.76 4.63 -1.59
N LEU A 138 -21.07 4.54 -1.85
CA LEU A 138 -21.63 3.94 -3.06
C LEU A 138 -21.16 4.67 -4.32
N PHE A 139 -21.24 5.99 -4.33
CA PHE A 139 -20.80 6.82 -5.46
C PHE A 139 -19.33 6.56 -5.78
N TYR A 140 -18.44 6.60 -4.79
CA TYR A 140 -17.02 6.35 -4.96
C TYR A 140 -16.74 4.95 -5.49
N MET A 141 -17.38 3.93 -4.94
CA MET A 141 -17.25 2.55 -5.37
C MET A 141 -17.68 2.36 -6.82
N VAL A 142 -18.84 2.93 -7.22
CA VAL A 142 -19.34 2.82 -8.60
C VAL A 142 -18.41 3.52 -9.59
N VAL A 143 -18.00 4.76 -9.31
CA VAL A 143 -17.16 5.56 -10.20
C VAL A 143 -15.80 4.88 -10.42
N LEU A 144 -15.12 4.47 -9.33
CA LEU A 144 -13.78 3.89 -9.44
C LEU A 144 -13.81 2.46 -9.99
N THR A 145 -14.88 1.70 -9.74
CA THR A 145 -15.10 0.42 -10.44
C THR A 145 -15.24 0.66 -11.94
N GLY A 146 -16.02 1.65 -12.35
CA GLY A 146 -16.17 2.05 -13.74
C GLY A 146 -14.84 2.40 -14.41
N VAL A 147 -14.03 3.23 -13.76
CA VAL A 147 -12.68 3.59 -14.25
C VAL A 147 -11.81 2.36 -14.48
N ASN A 148 -11.81 1.42 -13.54
CA ASN A 148 -11.01 0.18 -13.66
C ASN A 148 -11.52 -0.78 -14.72
N LEU A 149 -12.81 -0.77 -15.05
CA LEU A 149 -13.40 -1.61 -16.10
C LEU A 149 -13.16 -1.09 -17.53
N VAL A 150 -12.89 0.20 -17.71
CA VAL A 150 -12.71 0.81 -19.03
C VAL A 150 -11.37 0.46 -19.66
N GLY A 151 -10.27 0.40 -18.89
CA GLY A 151 -8.97 0.00 -19.40
C GLY A 151 -7.77 0.61 -18.66
N VAL A 152 -6.62 -0.07 -18.79
CA VAL A 152 -5.35 0.27 -18.10
C VAL A 152 -4.86 1.69 -18.41
N LYS A 153 -5.02 2.16 -19.64
CA LYS A 153 -4.60 3.52 -20.05
C LYS A 153 -5.37 4.60 -19.30
N ARG A 154 -6.71 4.48 -19.20
CA ARG A 154 -7.54 5.45 -18.46
C ARG A 154 -7.30 5.38 -16.97
N PHE A 155 -7.17 4.17 -16.43
CA PHE A 155 -6.76 3.96 -15.03
C PHE A 155 -5.46 4.71 -14.73
N GLY A 156 -4.40 4.51 -15.55
CA GLY A 156 -3.11 5.15 -15.35
C GLY A 156 -3.15 6.68 -15.44
N GLU A 157 -4.04 7.26 -16.27
CA GLU A 157 -4.20 8.71 -16.39
C GLU A 157 -4.92 9.30 -15.17
N VAL A 158 -6.00 8.67 -14.70
CA VAL A 158 -6.70 9.09 -13.46
C VAL A 158 -5.76 9.03 -12.27
N GLU A 159 -5.00 7.95 -12.13
CA GLU A 159 -4.05 7.78 -11.02
C GLU A 159 -2.90 8.79 -11.08
N PHE A 160 -2.44 9.14 -12.28
CA PHE A 160 -1.44 10.19 -12.47
C PHE A 160 -1.89 11.53 -11.88
N TRP A 161 -3.10 11.97 -12.21
CA TRP A 161 -3.64 13.24 -11.70
C TRP A 161 -3.95 13.19 -10.20
N PHE A 162 -4.50 12.09 -9.71
CA PHE A 162 -4.73 11.90 -8.28
C PHE A 162 -3.41 11.96 -7.50
N ALA A 163 -2.37 11.28 -7.96
CA ALA A 163 -1.06 11.32 -7.33
C ALA A 163 -0.41 12.71 -7.41
N ALA A 164 -0.58 13.43 -8.52
CA ALA A 164 -0.08 14.79 -8.67
C ALA A 164 -0.73 15.75 -7.64
N ILE A 165 -2.04 15.67 -7.46
CA ILE A 165 -2.77 16.47 -6.44
C ILE A 165 -2.21 16.19 -5.05
N LYS A 166 -2.01 14.93 -4.67
CA LYS A 166 -1.44 14.55 -3.37
C LYS A 166 -0.04 15.15 -3.15
N ILE A 167 0.81 15.05 -4.16
CA ILE A 167 2.20 15.55 -4.07
C ILE A 167 2.19 17.07 -3.87
N VAL A 168 1.42 17.78 -4.69
CA VAL A 168 1.31 19.25 -4.58
C VAL A 168 0.78 19.64 -3.19
N ALA A 169 -0.24 18.94 -2.70
CA ALA A 169 -0.82 19.20 -1.39
C ALA A 169 0.16 18.97 -0.24
N ILE A 170 0.92 17.85 -0.27
CA ILE A 170 1.92 17.59 0.78
C ILE A 170 3.05 18.60 0.70
N VAL A 171 3.52 18.98 -0.48
CA VAL A 171 4.55 20.02 -0.64
C VAL A 171 4.05 21.38 -0.12
N ALA A 172 2.80 21.75 -0.45
CA ALA A 172 2.18 22.97 0.09
C ALA A 172 2.05 22.90 1.63
N PHE A 173 1.59 21.77 2.18
CA PHE A 173 1.51 21.54 3.62
C PHE A 173 2.88 21.69 4.30
N LEU A 174 3.93 21.10 3.74
CA LEU A 174 5.30 21.22 4.24
C LEU A 174 5.79 22.69 4.19
N GLY A 175 5.46 23.41 3.10
CA GLY A 175 5.77 24.83 2.96
C GLY A 175 5.08 25.69 4.02
N VAL A 176 3.77 25.53 4.17
CA VAL A 176 2.99 26.25 5.20
C VAL A 176 3.46 25.89 6.60
N GLY A 177 3.62 24.60 6.90
CA GLY A 177 4.10 24.14 8.20
C GLY A 177 5.50 24.67 8.55
N THR A 178 6.42 24.69 7.57
CA THR A 178 7.74 25.31 7.76
C THR A 178 7.62 26.81 8.02
N ALA A 179 6.75 27.52 7.30
CA ALA A 179 6.51 28.94 7.52
C ALA A 179 5.93 29.22 8.92
N MET A 180 5.05 28.35 9.43
CA MET A 180 4.54 28.42 10.81
C MET A 180 5.66 28.21 11.82
N ILE A 181 6.49 27.19 11.65
CA ILE A 181 7.63 26.93 12.57
C ILE A 181 8.63 28.09 12.59
N CYS A 182 8.90 28.71 11.44
CA CYS A 182 9.79 29.85 11.31
C CYS A 182 9.18 31.17 11.77
N GLY A 183 7.88 31.20 12.14
CA GLY A 183 7.19 32.43 12.54
C GLY A 183 6.90 33.43 11.40
N TRP A 184 6.83 32.91 10.15
CA TRP A 184 6.53 33.75 8.98
C TRP A 184 5.03 33.93 8.73
N ILE A 185 4.18 33.25 9.49
CA ILE A 185 2.73 33.40 9.44
C ILE A 185 2.27 34.27 10.62
N PRO A 186 1.81 35.52 10.38
CA PRO A 186 1.48 36.45 11.46
C PRO A 186 0.30 36.01 12.33
N THR A 187 -0.57 35.16 11.82
CA THR A 187 -1.76 34.63 12.51
C THR A 187 -1.44 33.48 13.46
N PHE A 188 -0.21 32.98 13.46
CA PHE A 188 0.23 31.83 14.26
C PHE A 188 1.43 32.22 15.13
N GLU A 189 1.30 32.08 16.44
CA GLU A 189 2.43 32.27 17.38
C GLU A 189 3.31 31.01 17.35
N SER A 190 4.48 31.14 16.74
CA SER A 190 5.41 30.01 16.59
C SER A 190 6.03 29.62 17.93
N THR A 191 5.92 28.37 18.29
CA THR A 191 6.64 27.78 19.42
C THR A 191 8.01 27.21 18.99
N GLY A 192 8.41 27.38 17.73
CA GLY A 192 9.59 26.76 17.17
C GLY A 192 9.54 25.23 17.34
N PHE A 193 10.56 24.64 17.97
CA PHE A 193 10.63 23.21 18.26
C PHE A 193 10.22 22.84 19.71
N ALA A 194 9.66 23.78 20.47
CA ALA A 194 9.34 23.58 21.89
C ALA A 194 8.31 22.41 22.08
N ASN A 195 7.33 22.26 21.19
CA ASN A 195 6.34 21.20 21.27
C ASN A 195 6.95 19.78 21.24
N LEU A 196 8.17 19.63 20.71
CA LEU A 196 8.86 18.32 20.73
C LEU A 196 9.24 17.87 22.15
N THR A 197 9.32 18.79 23.12
CA THR A 197 9.78 18.47 24.47
C THR A 197 8.89 19.02 25.58
N ALA A 198 8.02 20.00 25.30
CA ALA A 198 7.23 20.73 26.31
C ALA A 198 6.21 19.81 27.04
N HIS A 199 5.69 18.79 26.42
CA HIS A 199 4.60 17.97 26.95
C HIS A 199 5.08 16.56 27.36
N GLY A 200 5.97 16.48 28.35
CA GLY A 200 6.50 15.23 28.87
C GLY A 200 7.79 14.74 28.20
N GLY A 201 8.49 15.63 27.47
CA GLY A 201 9.74 15.31 26.75
C GLY A 201 9.51 14.74 25.36
N PHE A 202 10.61 14.41 24.66
CA PHE A 202 10.56 13.88 23.29
C PHE A 202 9.90 12.49 23.22
N ALA A 203 10.07 11.65 24.23
CA ALA A 203 9.48 10.30 24.32
C ALA A 203 8.61 10.18 25.59
N PRO A 204 7.44 10.86 25.65
CA PRO A 204 6.62 10.93 26.86
C PRO A 204 6.08 9.56 27.28
N THR A 205 5.88 8.65 26.35
CA THR A 205 5.38 7.27 26.58
C THR A 205 6.50 6.23 26.58
N GLY A 206 7.77 6.68 26.49
CA GLY A 206 8.94 5.80 26.51
C GLY A 206 9.02 4.84 25.34
N LEU A 207 9.80 3.75 25.52
CA LEU A 207 9.98 2.73 24.49
C LEU A 207 8.69 1.98 24.15
N ALA A 208 7.77 1.83 25.10
CA ALA A 208 6.48 1.18 24.87
C ALA A 208 5.63 1.96 23.85
N GLY A 209 5.57 3.29 23.98
CA GLY A 209 4.88 4.13 23.01
C GLY A 209 5.53 4.14 21.64
N ILE A 210 6.88 4.15 21.56
CA ILE A 210 7.59 4.03 20.27
C ILE A 210 7.24 2.70 19.60
N ALA A 211 7.21 1.59 20.36
CA ALA A 211 6.88 0.27 19.84
C ALA A 211 5.42 0.20 19.35
N ALA A 212 4.47 0.72 20.13
CA ALA A 212 3.06 0.78 19.74
C ALA A 212 2.86 1.70 18.52
N GLY A 213 3.53 2.86 18.49
CA GLY A 213 3.55 3.75 17.33
C GLY A 213 4.12 3.06 16.08
N LEU A 214 5.16 2.24 16.21
CA LEU A 214 5.75 1.49 15.11
C LEU A 214 4.76 0.50 14.49
N LEU A 215 3.95 -0.18 15.31
CA LEU A 215 2.90 -1.09 14.82
C LEU A 215 1.86 -0.36 13.96
N ILE A 216 1.46 0.85 14.36
CA ILE A 216 0.51 1.69 13.61
C ILE A 216 1.18 2.20 12.33
N VAL A 217 2.41 2.70 12.43
CA VAL A 217 3.14 3.36 11.34
C VAL A 217 3.51 2.38 10.22
N VAL A 218 3.83 1.11 10.53
CA VAL A 218 4.12 0.10 9.50
C VAL A 218 2.95 -0.05 8.52
N PHE A 219 1.72 0.04 9.01
CA PHE A 219 0.52 0.05 8.15
C PHE A 219 0.50 1.24 7.17
N ALA A 220 0.99 2.40 7.59
CA ALA A 220 0.99 3.60 6.74
C ALA A 220 1.83 3.45 5.46
N PHE A 221 2.72 2.46 5.40
CA PHE A 221 3.53 2.15 4.23
C PHE A 221 2.96 1.04 3.35
N GLY A 222 1.80 0.47 3.69
CA GLY A 222 1.06 -0.45 2.82
C GLY A 222 0.72 0.22 1.49
N GLY A 223 0.73 -0.58 0.40
CA GLY A 223 0.52 -0.08 -0.96
C GLY A 223 1.80 0.24 -1.74
N THR A 224 2.97 0.31 -1.08
CA THR A 224 4.26 0.48 -1.78
C THR A 224 4.57 -0.70 -2.71
N GLU A 225 4.08 -1.89 -2.42
CA GLU A 225 4.22 -3.13 -3.19
C GLU A 225 3.53 -3.11 -4.56
N ILE A 226 2.61 -2.16 -4.79
CA ILE A 226 1.92 -1.97 -6.08
C ILE A 226 2.93 -1.76 -7.22
N ILE A 227 4.07 -1.15 -6.94
CA ILE A 227 5.16 -0.96 -7.91
C ILE A 227 5.55 -2.28 -8.59
N ALA A 228 5.68 -3.35 -7.81
CA ALA A 228 6.10 -4.65 -8.32
C ALA A 228 5.02 -5.30 -9.19
N ILE A 229 3.73 -5.10 -8.86
CA ILE A 229 2.60 -5.63 -9.62
C ILE A 229 2.44 -4.85 -10.94
N ALA A 230 2.44 -3.52 -10.87
CA ALA A 230 2.25 -2.64 -12.02
C ALA A 230 3.42 -2.67 -13.01
N ALA A 231 4.61 -3.03 -12.55
CA ALA A 231 5.79 -3.16 -13.40
C ALA A 231 5.58 -4.10 -14.58
N ALA A 232 4.83 -5.19 -14.39
CA ALA A 232 4.55 -6.18 -15.44
C ALA A 232 3.74 -5.60 -16.63
N GLU A 233 3.02 -4.49 -16.43
CA GLU A 233 2.21 -3.83 -17.46
C GLU A 233 2.92 -2.60 -18.10
N THR A 234 4.22 -2.41 -17.84
CA THR A 234 5.03 -1.33 -18.44
C THR A 234 5.84 -1.83 -19.62
N SER A 235 6.25 -0.90 -20.50
CA SER A 235 7.05 -1.20 -21.70
C SER A 235 8.47 -1.71 -21.38
N ASP A 236 9.11 -1.17 -20.32
CA ASP A 236 10.44 -1.59 -19.83
C ASP A 236 10.39 -1.83 -18.32
N PRO A 237 9.94 -3.02 -17.89
CA PRO A 237 9.78 -3.34 -16.47
C PRO A 237 11.08 -3.21 -15.67
N LYS A 238 12.19 -3.70 -16.24
CA LYS A 238 13.50 -3.74 -15.54
C LYS A 238 13.98 -2.34 -15.16
N ARG A 239 13.97 -1.41 -16.10
CA ARG A 239 14.42 -0.04 -15.89
C ARG A 239 13.43 0.76 -15.02
N ASN A 240 12.13 0.57 -15.26
CA ASN A 240 11.08 1.34 -14.59
C ASN A 240 10.97 0.97 -13.11
N VAL A 241 11.06 -0.30 -12.73
CA VAL A 241 11.10 -0.74 -11.33
C VAL A 241 12.31 -0.15 -10.62
N GLY A 242 13.51 -0.22 -11.23
CA GLY A 242 14.73 0.30 -10.62
C GLY A 242 14.65 1.82 -10.36
N ARG A 243 13.99 2.57 -11.25
CA ARG A 243 13.76 4.01 -11.08
C ARG A 243 12.74 4.27 -9.97
N ALA A 244 11.60 3.56 -9.97
CA ALA A 244 10.57 3.72 -8.97
C ALA A 244 11.06 3.43 -7.56
N VAL A 245 11.79 2.34 -7.35
CA VAL A 245 12.38 1.98 -6.05
C VAL A 245 13.42 3.01 -5.58
N ARG A 246 14.28 3.53 -6.46
CA ARG A 246 15.25 4.57 -6.07
C ARG A 246 14.60 5.86 -5.62
N THR A 247 13.53 6.26 -6.29
CA THR A 247 12.81 7.51 -5.94
C THR A 247 11.93 7.35 -4.70
N LEU A 248 11.55 6.12 -4.34
CA LEU A 248 10.73 5.83 -3.17
C LEU A 248 11.38 6.33 -1.86
N VAL A 249 12.70 6.14 -1.69
CA VAL A 249 13.42 6.51 -0.47
C VAL A 249 13.25 8.01 -0.15
N TRP A 250 13.54 8.88 -1.10
CA TRP A 250 13.41 10.34 -0.90
C TRP A 250 11.98 10.77 -0.62
N ARG A 251 11.02 10.10 -1.27
CA ARG A 251 9.59 10.39 -1.09
C ARG A 251 9.12 10.02 0.30
N ILE A 252 9.52 8.85 0.80
CA ILE A 252 9.22 8.44 2.18
C ILE A 252 9.82 9.45 3.16
N LEU A 253 11.10 9.79 3.03
CA LEU A 253 11.76 10.72 3.92
C LEU A 253 11.07 12.09 3.93
N VAL A 254 10.84 12.67 2.77
CA VAL A 254 10.27 14.02 2.68
C VAL A 254 8.78 14.04 3.05
N PHE A 255 7.98 13.15 2.46
CA PHE A 255 6.52 13.24 2.60
C PHE A 255 6.02 12.64 3.91
N TYR A 256 6.60 11.56 4.41
CA TYR A 256 6.16 10.94 5.66
C TYR A 256 6.83 11.60 6.86
N ILE A 257 8.15 11.52 6.94
CA ILE A 257 8.88 12.05 8.10
C ILE A 257 8.77 13.57 8.18
N GLY A 258 8.87 14.28 7.03
CA GLY A 258 8.69 15.73 6.97
C GLY A 258 7.31 16.17 7.43
N SER A 259 6.24 15.51 6.96
CA SER A 259 4.87 15.85 7.39
C SER A 259 4.66 15.61 8.88
N VAL A 260 5.11 14.46 9.40
CA VAL A 260 4.98 14.15 10.83
C VAL A 260 5.81 15.09 11.69
N LEU A 261 7.02 15.47 11.24
CA LEU A 261 7.84 16.48 11.93
C LEU A 261 7.09 17.81 12.03
N VAL A 262 6.48 18.28 10.94
CA VAL A 262 5.65 19.51 10.97
C VAL A 262 4.52 19.36 11.98
N MET A 263 3.78 18.24 11.95
CA MET A 263 2.64 18.01 12.84
C MET A 263 3.01 18.10 14.32
N VAL A 264 4.03 17.35 14.75
CA VAL A 264 4.43 17.29 16.17
C VAL A 264 5.22 18.54 16.62
N THR A 265 5.65 19.39 15.68
CA THR A 265 6.31 20.66 15.98
C THR A 265 5.30 21.80 16.08
N VAL A 266 4.30 21.85 15.19
CA VAL A 266 3.32 22.93 15.15
C VAL A 266 2.28 22.79 16.26
N LEU A 267 1.82 21.58 16.55
CA LEU A 267 0.79 21.30 17.55
C LEU A 267 1.30 20.40 18.68
N PRO A 268 0.80 20.58 19.91
CA PRO A 268 1.04 19.63 20.99
C PRO A 268 0.55 18.23 20.61
N TRP A 269 1.34 17.19 20.87
CA TRP A 269 0.97 15.82 20.58
C TRP A 269 -0.30 15.34 21.33
N THR A 270 -0.67 16.04 22.40
CA THR A 270 -1.87 15.81 23.22
C THR A 270 -3.15 16.39 22.60
N SER A 271 -3.06 17.10 21.46
CA SER A 271 -4.23 17.68 20.79
C SER A 271 -5.14 16.59 20.20
N GLU A 272 -6.43 16.62 20.52
CA GLU A 272 -7.45 15.73 19.97
C GLU A 272 -7.63 15.94 18.46
N ASP A 273 -7.53 17.19 18.00
CA ASP A 273 -7.60 17.52 16.57
C ASP A 273 -6.45 16.89 15.78
N LEU A 274 -5.24 16.88 16.39
CA LEU A 274 -4.07 16.23 15.79
C LEU A 274 -4.25 14.72 15.68
N ALA A 275 -4.89 14.10 16.66
CA ALA A 275 -5.18 12.66 16.66
C ALA A 275 -6.19 12.25 15.58
N SER A 276 -7.20 13.11 15.32
CA SER A 276 -8.32 12.81 14.40
C SER A 276 -8.07 13.19 12.94
N GLY A 277 -7.34 14.31 12.69
CA GLY A 277 -7.10 14.82 11.34
C GLY A 277 -5.87 15.69 11.24
N PRO A 278 -4.65 15.15 11.34
CA PRO A 278 -3.42 15.90 11.60
C PRO A 278 -3.08 16.95 10.54
N PHE A 279 -3.33 16.69 9.27
CA PHE A 279 -3.09 17.65 8.19
C PHE A 279 -4.03 18.86 8.26
N VAL A 280 -5.31 18.59 8.53
CA VAL A 280 -6.34 19.64 8.65
C VAL A 280 -6.10 20.46 9.90
N ALA A 281 -5.80 19.82 11.04
CA ALA A 281 -5.54 20.48 12.33
C ALA A 281 -4.39 21.49 12.26
N VAL A 282 -3.27 21.13 11.64
CA VAL A 282 -2.13 22.04 11.45
C VAL A 282 -2.51 23.26 10.62
N LEU A 283 -3.26 23.09 9.52
CA LEU A 283 -3.68 24.20 8.67
C LEU A 283 -4.74 25.10 9.34
N GLN A 284 -5.61 24.52 10.17
CA GLN A 284 -6.56 25.28 10.99
C GLN A 284 -5.83 26.14 12.02
N ALA A 285 -4.81 25.60 12.70
CA ALA A 285 -3.99 26.34 13.66
C ALA A 285 -3.30 27.54 13.02
N GLY A 286 -2.84 27.40 11.77
CA GLY A 286 -2.26 28.51 11.01
C GLY A 286 -3.25 29.60 10.58
N ALA A 287 -4.55 29.40 10.79
CA ALA A 287 -5.65 30.29 10.38
C ALA A 287 -5.53 30.77 8.91
N VAL A 288 -4.96 29.91 8.03
CA VAL A 288 -4.86 30.21 6.59
C VAL A 288 -6.25 30.06 5.96
N PRO A 289 -6.86 31.14 5.41
CA PRO A 289 -8.23 31.10 4.92
C PRO A 289 -8.44 30.00 3.87
N GLY A 290 -9.45 29.14 4.09
CA GLY A 290 -9.82 28.06 3.16
C GLY A 290 -8.85 26.87 3.10
N ALA A 291 -7.66 26.94 3.70
CA ALA A 291 -6.66 25.88 3.58
C ALA A 291 -7.14 24.55 4.18
N ALA A 292 -7.85 24.59 5.31
CA ALA A 292 -8.41 23.39 5.93
C ALA A 292 -9.47 22.71 5.04
N ALA A 293 -10.39 23.50 4.45
CA ALA A 293 -11.41 22.96 3.55
C ALA A 293 -10.78 22.35 2.28
N VAL A 294 -9.80 23.01 1.68
CA VAL A 294 -9.04 22.48 0.54
C VAL A 294 -8.34 21.18 0.93
N MET A 295 -7.69 21.12 2.11
CA MET A 295 -7.02 19.92 2.59
C MET A 295 -8.01 18.77 2.82
N THR A 296 -9.19 19.02 3.34
CA THR A 296 -10.25 18.01 3.49
C THR A 296 -10.60 17.37 2.15
N VAL A 297 -10.81 18.18 1.09
CA VAL A 297 -11.04 17.67 -0.28
C VAL A 297 -9.85 16.86 -0.76
N ILE A 298 -8.63 17.32 -0.52
CA ILE A 298 -7.40 16.63 -0.92
C ILE A 298 -7.26 15.27 -0.21
N VAL A 299 -7.61 15.20 1.08
CA VAL A 299 -7.59 13.91 1.81
C VAL A 299 -8.59 12.94 1.20
N VAL A 300 -9.81 13.37 0.89
CA VAL A 300 -10.80 12.53 0.17
C VAL A 300 -10.22 12.03 -1.17
N VAL A 301 -9.68 12.93 -1.98
CA VAL A 301 -9.04 12.56 -3.26
C VAL A 301 -7.89 11.56 -3.03
N ALA A 302 -7.13 11.73 -1.96
CA ALA A 302 -6.02 10.84 -1.62
C ALA A 302 -6.48 9.43 -1.27
N LEU A 303 -7.56 9.30 -0.49
CA LEU A 303 -8.17 8.01 -0.18
C LEU A 303 -8.73 7.34 -1.44
N LEU A 304 -9.41 8.10 -2.30
CA LEU A 304 -9.95 7.59 -3.57
C LEU A 304 -8.86 7.14 -4.54
N SER A 305 -7.72 7.83 -4.58
CA SER A 305 -6.56 7.40 -5.37
C SER A 305 -5.96 6.10 -4.81
N SER A 306 -5.82 5.97 -3.48
CA SER A 306 -5.39 4.73 -2.85
C SER A 306 -6.33 3.57 -3.19
N LEU A 307 -7.65 3.76 -3.04
CA LEU A 307 -8.66 2.79 -3.44
C LEU A 307 -8.50 2.37 -4.91
N ASN A 308 -8.32 3.33 -5.82
CA ASN A 308 -8.15 3.08 -7.26
C ASN A 308 -6.92 2.20 -7.53
N ALA A 309 -5.78 2.51 -6.91
CA ALA A 309 -4.54 1.75 -7.03
C ALA A 309 -4.66 0.34 -6.39
N MET A 310 -5.34 0.22 -5.25
CA MET A 310 -5.61 -1.06 -4.58
C MET A 310 -6.52 -1.95 -5.43
N LEU A 311 -7.56 -1.40 -6.05
CA LEU A 311 -8.44 -2.15 -6.94
C LEU A 311 -7.69 -2.70 -8.16
N PHE A 312 -6.79 -1.90 -8.74
CA PHE A 312 -5.88 -2.38 -9.77
C PHE A 312 -5.07 -3.58 -9.28
N SER A 313 -4.41 -3.48 -8.12
CA SER A 313 -3.57 -4.53 -7.56
C SER A 313 -4.35 -5.81 -7.22
N ALA A 314 -5.51 -5.69 -6.56
CA ALA A 314 -6.36 -6.83 -6.22
C ALA A 314 -6.77 -7.61 -7.46
N SER A 315 -7.24 -6.90 -8.49
CA SER A 315 -7.68 -7.55 -9.73
C SER A 315 -6.55 -8.28 -10.46
N ARG A 316 -5.32 -7.77 -10.45
CA ARG A 316 -4.14 -8.44 -11.03
C ARG A 316 -3.68 -9.63 -10.20
N MET A 317 -3.78 -9.54 -8.89
CA MET A 317 -3.42 -10.66 -8.00
C MET A 317 -4.34 -11.87 -8.23
N ILE A 318 -5.67 -11.69 -8.16
CA ILE A 318 -6.61 -12.82 -8.37
C ILE A 318 -6.57 -13.34 -9.82
N PHE A 319 -6.34 -12.45 -10.81
CA PHE A 319 -6.07 -12.84 -12.19
C PHE A 319 -4.83 -13.74 -12.27
N SER A 320 -3.72 -13.37 -11.65
CA SER A 320 -2.49 -14.16 -11.63
C SER A 320 -2.68 -15.51 -10.93
N LEU A 321 -3.40 -15.55 -9.80
CA LEU A 321 -3.77 -16.77 -9.11
C LEU A 321 -4.60 -17.70 -10.01
N SER A 322 -5.57 -17.15 -10.76
CA SER A 322 -6.39 -17.91 -11.71
C SER A 322 -5.55 -18.49 -12.84
N ARG A 323 -4.65 -17.71 -13.44
CA ARG A 323 -3.76 -18.15 -14.52
C ARG A 323 -2.81 -19.28 -14.10
N ARG A 324 -2.45 -19.33 -12.81
CA ARG A 324 -1.64 -20.40 -12.21
C ARG A 324 -2.48 -21.57 -11.67
N GLY A 325 -3.80 -21.54 -11.90
CA GLY A 325 -4.73 -22.57 -11.44
C GLY A 325 -5.00 -22.55 -9.94
N SER A 326 -4.64 -21.49 -9.23
CA SER A 326 -4.85 -21.32 -7.78
C SER A 326 -6.14 -20.58 -7.43
N ALA A 327 -6.90 -20.12 -8.45
CA ALA A 327 -8.23 -19.53 -8.34
C ALA A 327 -9.10 -19.99 -9.51
N SER A 328 -10.41 -19.67 -9.48
CA SER A 328 -11.36 -20.05 -10.55
C SER A 328 -10.90 -19.51 -11.91
N PRO A 329 -11.00 -20.32 -13.00
CA PRO A 329 -10.64 -19.89 -14.35
C PRO A 329 -11.40 -18.66 -14.85
N VAL A 330 -12.57 -18.37 -14.27
CA VAL A 330 -13.40 -17.19 -14.60
C VAL A 330 -12.63 -15.88 -14.38
N PHE A 331 -11.77 -15.80 -13.37
CA PHE A 331 -10.96 -14.60 -13.07
C PHE A 331 -9.77 -14.42 -14.02
N GLY A 332 -9.38 -15.46 -14.76
CA GLY A 332 -8.33 -15.43 -15.77
C GLY A 332 -8.77 -14.96 -17.16
N ARG A 333 -10.05 -14.60 -17.35
CA ARG A 333 -10.58 -14.07 -18.60
C ARG A 333 -10.28 -12.59 -18.75
N ILE A 334 -9.81 -12.19 -19.94
CA ILE A 334 -9.47 -10.83 -20.28
C ILE A 334 -10.47 -10.29 -21.31
N SER A 335 -10.95 -9.07 -21.14
CA SER A 335 -11.80 -8.37 -22.09
C SER A 335 -11.00 -7.87 -23.30
N ALA A 336 -11.69 -7.45 -24.37
CA ALA A 336 -11.06 -6.85 -25.57
C ALA A 336 -10.14 -5.64 -25.22
N ASN A 337 -10.44 -4.92 -24.12
CA ASN A 337 -9.65 -3.78 -23.65
C ASN A 337 -8.46 -4.19 -22.75
N GLY A 338 -8.13 -5.47 -22.64
CA GLY A 338 -7.01 -5.96 -21.83
C GLY A 338 -7.28 -5.97 -20.31
N VAL A 339 -8.55 -5.85 -19.87
CA VAL A 339 -8.94 -5.78 -18.45
C VAL A 339 -9.51 -7.12 -17.99
N PRO A 340 -9.08 -7.67 -16.85
CA PRO A 340 -9.68 -8.86 -16.25
C PRO A 340 -10.98 -8.49 -15.49
N ARG A 341 -12.07 -8.24 -16.23
CA ARG A 341 -13.34 -7.70 -15.68
C ARG A 341 -13.88 -8.50 -14.49
N ASN A 342 -13.88 -9.83 -14.59
CA ASN A 342 -14.40 -10.68 -13.51
C ASN A 342 -13.53 -10.57 -12.23
N ALA A 343 -12.23 -10.39 -12.41
CA ALA A 343 -11.31 -10.16 -11.29
C ALA A 343 -11.55 -8.79 -10.63
N VAL A 344 -11.81 -7.75 -11.43
CA VAL A 344 -12.21 -6.43 -10.91
C VAL A 344 -13.50 -6.53 -10.11
N LEU A 345 -14.56 -7.13 -10.69
CA LEU A 345 -15.87 -7.27 -10.03
C LEU A 345 -15.78 -8.07 -8.73
N ALA A 346 -15.03 -9.18 -8.72
CA ALA A 346 -14.80 -9.95 -7.50
C ALA A 346 -14.11 -9.12 -6.41
N SER A 347 -13.15 -8.27 -6.81
CA SER A 347 -12.38 -7.46 -5.86
C SER A 347 -13.19 -6.30 -5.23
N VAL A 348 -14.26 -5.84 -5.88
CA VAL A 348 -15.12 -4.78 -5.34
C VAL A 348 -16.35 -5.30 -4.57
N THR A 349 -16.65 -6.58 -4.66
CA THR A 349 -17.86 -7.17 -4.04
C THR A 349 -17.92 -6.87 -2.56
N PHE A 350 -16.83 -7.06 -1.82
CA PHE A 350 -16.78 -6.77 -0.39
C PHE A 350 -16.94 -5.27 -0.10
N GLY A 351 -16.39 -4.39 -0.94
CA GLY A 351 -16.59 -2.94 -0.85
C GLY A 351 -18.07 -2.56 -0.96
N PHE A 352 -18.83 -3.18 -1.86
CA PHE A 352 -20.30 -2.96 -1.95
C PHE A 352 -21.06 -3.53 -0.75
N VAL A 353 -20.60 -4.64 -0.17
CA VAL A 353 -21.15 -5.15 1.10
C VAL A 353 -20.92 -4.12 2.22
N THR A 354 -19.73 -3.51 2.29
CA THR A 354 -19.46 -2.49 3.30
C THR A 354 -20.24 -1.19 3.09
N VAL A 355 -20.65 -0.86 1.87
CA VAL A 355 -21.60 0.25 1.62
C VAL A 355 -22.92 -0.01 2.36
N ALA A 356 -23.46 -1.22 2.30
CA ALA A 356 -24.66 -1.59 3.05
C ALA A 356 -24.42 -1.56 4.57
N LEU A 357 -23.24 -1.98 5.03
CA LEU A 357 -22.87 -1.87 6.45
C LEU A 357 -22.72 -0.41 6.91
N ASN A 358 -22.23 0.48 6.07
CA ASN A 358 -22.18 1.93 6.35
C ASN A 358 -23.58 2.56 6.51
N TYR A 359 -24.62 1.98 5.87
CA TYR A 359 -25.99 2.40 6.11
C TYR A 359 -26.49 2.04 7.52
N VAL A 360 -26.09 0.85 8.02
CA VAL A 360 -26.58 0.32 9.31
C VAL A 360 -25.71 0.76 10.49
N TYR A 361 -24.37 0.80 10.30
CA TYR A 361 -23.38 1.03 11.36
C TYR A 361 -22.26 2.00 10.92
N PRO A 362 -22.57 3.26 10.55
CA PRO A 362 -21.60 4.19 9.95
C PRO A 362 -20.32 4.37 10.80
N ASP A 363 -20.45 4.48 12.13
CA ASP A 363 -19.32 4.76 13.02
C ASP A 363 -18.46 3.54 13.35
N ARG A 364 -18.93 2.31 13.08
CA ARG A 364 -18.22 1.08 13.45
C ARG A 364 -17.47 0.44 12.31
N VAL A 365 -17.86 0.68 11.06
CA VAL A 365 -17.31 -0.02 9.89
C VAL A 365 -15.85 0.34 9.68
N LEU A 366 -15.49 1.63 9.69
CA LEU A 366 -14.12 2.05 9.45
C LEU A 366 -13.12 1.50 10.48
N PRO A 367 -13.34 1.61 11.80
CA PRO A 367 -12.45 1.01 12.79
C PRO A 367 -12.29 -0.51 12.63
N LEU A 368 -13.37 -1.23 12.32
CA LEU A 368 -13.31 -2.68 12.08
C LEU A 368 -12.44 -3.02 10.87
N LEU A 369 -12.57 -2.29 9.77
CA LEU A 369 -11.78 -2.52 8.56
C LEU A 369 -10.29 -2.21 8.78
N LEU A 370 -9.97 -1.10 9.45
CA LEU A 370 -8.59 -0.73 9.77
C LEU A 370 -7.93 -1.78 10.69
N ASN A 371 -8.66 -2.28 11.67
CA ASN A 371 -8.18 -3.32 12.56
C ASN A 371 -7.97 -4.67 11.85
N ALA A 372 -8.72 -4.97 10.78
CA ALA A 372 -8.59 -6.24 10.06
C ALA A 372 -7.31 -6.33 9.20
N VAL A 373 -6.67 -5.21 8.87
CA VAL A 373 -5.55 -5.17 7.91
C VAL A 373 -4.16 -5.23 8.58
N GLY A 374 -4.04 -4.75 9.82
CA GLY A 374 -2.76 -4.33 10.44
C GLY A 374 -1.59 -5.31 10.36
N SER A 375 -1.77 -6.60 10.64
CA SER A 375 -0.64 -7.55 10.73
C SER A 375 -0.37 -8.34 9.44
N THR A 376 -1.24 -8.26 8.42
CA THR A 376 -1.04 -9.01 7.17
C THR A 376 0.20 -8.56 6.41
N ILE A 377 0.56 -7.28 6.52
CA ILE A 377 1.73 -6.70 5.86
C ILE A 377 3.05 -7.28 6.41
N LEU A 378 3.11 -7.61 7.71
CA LEU A 378 4.29 -8.24 8.32
C LEU A 378 4.51 -9.64 7.74
N VAL A 379 3.44 -10.41 7.58
CA VAL A 379 3.49 -11.73 6.94
C VAL A 379 3.95 -11.60 5.49
N LEU A 380 3.36 -10.66 4.73
CA LEU A 380 3.73 -10.38 3.34
C LEU A 380 5.22 -10.07 3.21
N TRP A 381 5.72 -9.12 3.99
CA TRP A 381 7.12 -8.69 3.93
C TRP A 381 8.08 -9.78 4.40
N THR A 382 7.67 -10.65 5.32
CA THR A 382 8.44 -11.84 5.71
C THR A 382 8.57 -12.80 4.52
N PHE A 383 7.48 -13.13 3.83
CA PHE A 383 7.53 -13.98 2.63
C PHE A 383 8.39 -13.37 1.52
N VAL A 384 8.27 -12.06 1.28
CA VAL A 384 9.11 -11.33 0.32
C VAL A 384 10.59 -11.46 0.67
N THR A 385 10.96 -11.22 1.92
CA THR A 385 12.36 -11.26 2.37
C THR A 385 12.94 -12.67 2.30
N VAL A 386 12.20 -13.69 2.72
CA VAL A 386 12.62 -15.09 2.63
C VAL A 386 12.75 -15.54 1.17
N SER A 387 11.79 -15.16 0.32
CA SER A 387 11.83 -15.47 -1.12
C SER A 387 13.05 -14.83 -1.79
N HIS A 388 13.36 -13.57 -1.47
CA HIS A 388 14.54 -12.87 -1.95
C HIS A 388 15.82 -13.61 -1.52
N LEU A 389 15.95 -14.00 -0.25
CA LEU A 389 17.11 -14.75 0.25
C LEU A 389 17.33 -16.05 -0.54
N VAL A 390 16.24 -16.80 -0.81
CA VAL A 390 16.33 -18.07 -1.55
C VAL A 390 16.72 -17.83 -3.00
N LEU A 391 16.03 -16.93 -3.71
CA LEU A 391 16.28 -16.66 -5.12
C LEU A 391 17.67 -16.07 -5.36
N ARG A 392 18.13 -15.15 -4.51
CA ARG A 392 19.45 -14.56 -4.60
C ARG A 392 20.56 -15.58 -4.34
N ARG A 393 20.40 -16.49 -3.36
CA ARG A 393 21.34 -17.59 -3.12
C ARG A 393 21.41 -18.54 -4.31
N ARG A 394 20.25 -18.83 -4.96
CA ARG A 394 20.25 -19.65 -6.19
C ARG A 394 21.01 -18.93 -7.31
N ALA A 395 20.72 -17.65 -7.56
CA ALA A 395 21.42 -16.86 -8.58
C ALA A 395 22.95 -16.83 -8.35
N ARG A 396 23.37 -16.75 -7.07
CA ARG A 396 24.78 -16.78 -6.69
C ARG A 396 25.43 -18.14 -6.97
N ARG A 397 24.73 -19.21 -6.60
CA ARG A 397 25.17 -20.59 -6.85
C ARG A 397 25.27 -20.91 -8.35
N ASP A 398 24.29 -20.41 -9.11
CA ASP A 398 24.17 -20.67 -10.54
C ASP A 398 25.01 -19.68 -11.39
N GLY A 399 25.79 -18.79 -10.76
CA GLY A 399 26.69 -17.84 -11.44
C GLY A 399 25.97 -16.71 -12.20
N THR A 400 24.65 -16.51 -11.96
CA THR A 400 23.82 -15.53 -12.68
C THR A 400 23.61 -14.23 -11.90
N GLU A 401 24.25 -14.09 -10.74
CA GLU A 401 24.11 -12.91 -9.86
C GLU A 401 24.46 -11.60 -10.56
N ASP A 402 25.50 -11.61 -11.41
CA ASP A 402 25.98 -10.40 -12.07
C ASP A 402 25.05 -9.90 -13.17
N ALA A 403 24.21 -10.76 -13.73
CA ALA A 403 23.21 -10.42 -14.72
C ALA A 403 21.94 -9.76 -14.12
N LEU A 404 21.81 -9.69 -12.79
CA LEU A 404 20.65 -9.08 -12.14
C LEU A 404 20.61 -7.56 -12.38
N PRO A 405 19.49 -7.00 -12.90
CA PRO A 405 19.40 -5.58 -13.26
C PRO A 405 19.39 -4.64 -12.05
N LEU A 406 18.96 -5.13 -10.90
CA LEU A 406 18.90 -4.43 -9.63
C LEU A 406 19.35 -5.37 -8.54
N LYS A 407 20.20 -4.90 -7.62
CA LYS A 407 20.74 -5.72 -6.52
C LYS A 407 20.44 -5.09 -5.18
N MET A 408 20.03 -5.91 -4.18
CA MET A 408 19.94 -5.51 -2.78
C MET A 408 21.36 -5.25 -2.24
N TRP A 409 21.51 -4.16 -1.51
CA TRP A 409 22.77 -3.81 -0.85
C TRP A 409 23.08 -4.77 0.31
N GLY A 410 24.35 -4.96 0.63
CA GLY A 410 24.78 -5.69 1.81
C GLY A 410 24.18 -7.08 1.98
N PHE A 411 23.85 -7.75 0.86
CA PHE A 411 23.34 -9.14 0.90
C PHE A 411 24.43 -10.09 1.41
N PRO A 412 24.14 -11.06 2.32
CA PRO A 412 22.81 -11.38 2.87
C PRO A 412 22.48 -10.65 4.18
N TYR A 413 23.37 -9.85 4.74
CA TYR A 413 23.27 -9.28 6.09
C TYR A 413 22.06 -8.37 6.26
N LEU A 414 21.79 -7.46 5.32
CA LEU A 414 20.62 -6.59 5.40
C LEU A 414 19.29 -7.34 5.23
N SER A 415 19.28 -8.46 4.50
CA SER A 415 18.08 -9.32 4.45
C SER A 415 17.82 -10.03 5.77
N TYR A 416 18.88 -10.46 6.49
CA TYR A 416 18.73 -11.00 7.84
C TYR A 416 18.33 -9.92 8.86
N ALA A 417 18.90 -8.72 8.76
CA ALA A 417 18.51 -7.58 9.59
C ALA A 417 17.02 -7.24 9.39
N THR A 418 16.53 -7.29 8.14
CA THR A 418 15.11 -7.11 7.83
C THR A 418 14.24 -8.17 8.49
N LEU A 419 14.62 -9.46 8.43
CA LEU A 419 13.89 -10.53 9.13
C LEU A 419 13.92 -10.34 10.65
N GLY A 420 15.06 -9.96 11.21
CA GLY A 420 15.19 -9.66 12.63
C GLY A 420 14.29 -8.50 13.06
N LEU A 421 14.21 -7.43 12.26
CA LEU A 421 13.34 -6.30 12.53
C LEU A 421 11.86 -6.67 12.41
N LEU A 422 11.46 -7.44 11.39
CA LEU A 422 10.09 -7.96 11.25
C LEU A 422 9.70 -8.86 12.44
N ALA A 423 10.61 -9.73 12.88
CA ALA A 423 10.39 -10.56 14.06
C ALA A 423 10.28 -9.72 15.34
N ALA A 424 11.13 -8.70 15.50
CA ALA A 424 11.05 -7.79 16.64
C ALA A 424 9.70 -7.04 16.67
N ILE A 425 9.23 -6.53 15.53
CA ILE A 425 7.91 -5.88 15.43
C ILE A 425 6.79 -6.87 15.77
N ALA A 426 6.85 -8.10 15.27
CA ALA A 426 5.85 -9.13 15.59
C ALA A 426 5.87 -9.50 17.09
N ILE A 427 7.04 -9.58 17.71
CA ILE A 427 7.19 -9.82 19.16
C ILE A 427 6.60 -8.64 19.95
N LEU A 428 6.94 -7.41 19.59
CA LEU A 428 6.37 -6.21 20.23
C LEU A 428 4.84 -6.17 20.13
N ALA A 429 4.28 -6.58 18.99
CA ALA A 429 2.83 -6.68 18.81
C ALA A 429 2.15 -7.68 19.77
N LEU A 430 2.87 -8.66 20.31
CA LEU A 430 2.30 -9.60 21.29
C LEU A 430 2.02 -8.96 22.66
N PHE A 431 2.68 -7.84 22.96
CA PHE A 431 2.50 -7.11 24.22
C PHE A 431 1.36 -6.09 24.17
N ASP A 432 0.90 -5.72 22.98
CA ASP A 432 -0.30 -4.90 22.80
C ASP A 432 -1.53 -5.78 22.53
N THR A 433 -2.63 -5.55 23.25
CA THR A 433 -3.83 -6.41 23.19
C THR A 433 -4.51 -6.39 21.83
N ALA A 434 -4.60 -5.23 21.19
CA ALA A 434 -5.24 -5.08 19.87
C ALA A 434 -4.34 -5.67 18.77
N ALA A 435 -3.05 -5.33 18.76
CA ALA A 435 -2.09 -5.84 17.79
C ALA A 435 -1.91 -7.37 17.92
N ARG A 436 -1.91 -7.91 19.15
CA ARG A 436 -1.89 -9.36 19.40
C ARG A 436 -3.10 -10.06 18.79
N ALA A 437 -4.31 -9.51 18.98
CA ALA A 437 -5.53 -10.07 18.40
C ALA A 437 -5.45 -10.09 16.86
N GLN A 438 -4.94 -9.02 16.25
CA GLN A 438 -4.71 -8.93 14.79
C GLN A 438 -3.67 -9.96 14.32
N LEU A 439 -2.55 -10.11 15.02
CA LEU A 439 -1.52 -11.12 14.69
C LEU A 439 -2.08 -12.53 14.73
N VAL A 440 -2.83 -12.87 15.79
CA VAL A 440 -3.48 -14.19 15.92
C VAL A 440 -4.47 -14.41 14.77
N ALA A 441 -5.36 -13.45 14.49
CA ALA A 441 -6.32 -13.53 13.41
C ALA A 441 -5.63 -13.71 12.05
N THR A 442 -4.57 -12.94 11.78
CA THR A 442 -3.77 -13.08 10.55
C THR A 442 -3.05 -14.41 10.47
N GLY A 443 -2.52 -14.91 11.59
CA GLY A 443 -1.88 -16.22 11.69
C GLY A 443 -2.86 -17.35 11.37
N VAL A 444 -4.06 -17.32 11.96
CA VAL A 444 -5.15 -18.27 11.69
C VAL A 444 -5.58 -18.22 10.23
N LEU A 445 -5.80 -17.02 9.68
CA LEU A 445 -6.16 -16.84 8.28
C LEU A 445 -5.07 -17.40 7.36
N THR A 446 -3.80 -17.08 7.62
CA THR A 446 -2.66 -17.57 6.85
C THR A 446 -2.57 -19.10 6.89
N ALA A 447 -2.74 -19.69 8.08
CA ALA A 447 -2.73 -21.15 8.26
C ALA A 447 -3.91 -21.82 7.54
N ALA A 448 -5.10 -21.23 7.58
CA ALA A 448 -6.29 -21.71 6.85
C ALA A 448 -6.08 -21.69 5.34
N ILE A 449 -5.54 -20.59 4.80
CA ILE A 449 -5.22 -20.48 3.36
C ILE A 449 -4.13 -21.50 2.98
N ALA A 450 -3.06 -21.63 3.78
CA ALA A 450 -1.98 -22.59 3.52
C ALA A 450 -2.48 -24.03 3.58
N GLY A 451 -3.35 -24.38 4.54
CA GLY A 451 -3.98 -25.69 4.65
C GLY A 451 -4.83 -26.03 3.44
N THR A 452 -5.69 -25.10 2.99
CA THR A 452 -6.50 -25.29 1.78
C THR A 452 -5.63 -25.43 0.53
N ALA A 453 -4.58 -24.62 0.39
CA ALA A 453 -3.61 -24.69 -0.70
C ALA A 453 -2.90 -26.07 -0.74
N LEU A 454 -2.49 -26.56 0.43
CA LEU A 454 -1.84 -27.89 0.55
C LEU A 454 -2.77 -29.02 0.17
N LEU A 455 -4.02 -29.00 0.63
CA LEU A 455 -5.03 -30.01 0.29
C LEU A 455 -5.34 -30.05 -1.21
N LEU A 456 -5.52 -28.88 -1.84
CA LEU A 456 -5.75 -28.77 -3.27
C LEU A 456 -4.55 -29.29 -4.09
N HIS A 457 -3.33 -28.97 -3.65
CA HIS A 457 -2.12 -29.42 -4.31
C HIS A 457 -1.94 -30.96 -4.21
N ARG A 458 -2.24 -31.56 -3.05
CA ARG A 458 -2.21 -33.03 -2.88
C ARG A 458 -3.24 -33.73 -3.77
N ARG A 459 -4.49 -33.22 -3.86
CA ARG A 459 -5.54 -33.79 -4.73
C ARG A 459 -5.13 -33.80 -6.19
N ARG A 460 -4.52 -32.72 -6.70
CA ARG A 460 -4.05 -32.61 -8.08
C ARG A 460 -2.94 -33.61 -8.41
N ARG A 461 -1.99 -33.83 -7.50
CA ARG A 461 -0.95 -34.85 -7.68
C ARG A 461 -1.51 -36.28 -7.70
N GLY A 462 -2.54 -36.56 -6.90
CA GLY A 462 -3.21 -37.88 -6.90
C GLY A 462 -4.00 -38.17 -8.18
N SER A 463 -4.54 -37.13 -8.85
CA SER A 463 -5.31 -37.32 -10.12
C SER A 463 -4.42 -37.43 -11.39
N THR A 464 -3.12 -37.11 -11.30
CA THR A 464 -2.16 -37.28 -12.42
C THR A 464 -1.45 -38.63 -12.39
N VAL A 465 -1.68 -39.47 -11.39
CA VAL A 465 -1.06 -40.82 -11.24
C VAL A 465 -2.07 -41.94 -11.60
N GLN A 466 -3.30 -41.61 -11.89
CA GLN A 466 -4.30 -42.52 -12.49
C GLN A 466 -4.45 -42.21 -13.99
#